data_872ab9f48e70b0989bfef6607002d24c
#
_entry.id   872ab9f48e70b0989bfef6607002d24c
#
_cell.length_a   1.000
_cell.length_b   1.000
_cell.length_c   1.000
_cell.angle_alpha   90.00
_cell.angle_beta   90.00
_cell.angle_gamma   90.00
#
_symmetry.space_group_name_H-M   'P 1'
#
loop_
_entity.id
_entity.type
_entity.pdbx_description
1 polymer ?
#
loop_
_entity_poly.entity_id
_entity_poly.type
_entity_poly.pdbx_seq_one_letter_code
_entity_poly.pdbx_strand_id
1 'polypeptide(L)'
;QKDEILVREIIDIDTNYMEDESTGPSAKQKNAGEADKEEGSGDDDDDFNPTLAAMETEIKPKVLKTVQLLTREYNKLIKYQKEKLDCVLNSKIFSSAKERGYEKIVNDILEDIKSLQLSPSVLEELVQKHYVENKKIISLEGNLLRLAMDHKIPRNEFIKFYIGNEINPNLKKFLD
;
A
#
# COMPACT_ATOMS: atom_id res chain seq x y z
N GLN A 1 14.82 14.56 -3.67
CA GLN A 1 14.61 13.92 -4.99
C GLN A 1 15.98 13.65 -5.59
N LYS A 2 16.53 12.52 -5.26
CA LYS A 2 17.69 11.98 -5.93
C LYS A 2 17.13 10.99 -6.94
N ASP A 3 17.53 11.10 -8.19
CA ASP A 3 17.13 10.19 -9.28
C ASP A 3 17.80 8.82 -9.07
N GLU A 4 17.53 8.18 -7.93
CA GLU A 4 18.13 6.90 -7.53
C GLU A 4 17.28 5.70 -7.95
N ILE A 5 15.99 5.91 -8.28
CA ILE A 5 15.05 4.85 -8.65
C ILE A 5 14.24 5.32 -9.87
N LEU A 6 14.20 4.48 -10.89
CA LEU A 6 13.41 4.73 -12.09
C LEU A 6 11.93 4.42 -11.83
N VAL A 7 11.02 5.17 -12.46
CA VAL A 7 9.57 4.99 -12.30
C VAL A 7 9.15 3.57 -12.68
N ARG A 8 9.74 3.03 -13.76
CA ARG A 8 9.51 1.66 -14.24
C ARG A 8 9.92 0.55 -13.28
N GLU A 9 10.72 0.86 -12.27
CA GLU A 9 11.10 -0.13 -11.24
C GLU A 9 10.02 -0.26 -10.15
N ILE A 10 9.18 0.77 -10.01
CA ILE A 10 8.15 0.83 -8.95
C ILE A 10 6.77 0.47 -9.50
N ILE A 11 6.42 0.98 -10.69
CA ILE A 11 5.10 0.82 -11.27
C ILE A 11 5.14 0.01 -12.57
N ASP A 12 4.02 -0.61 -12.89
CA ASP A 12 3.79 -1.24 -14.18
C ASP A 12 3.42 -0.14 -15.19
N ILE A 13 4.37 0.23 -16.08
CA ILE A 13 4.20 1.32 -17.03
C ILE A 13 3.14 0.97 -18.07
N ASP A 14 3.15 -0.24 -18.59
CA ASP A 14 2.26 -0.66 -19.67
C ASP A 14 0.79 -0.56 -19.23
N THR A 15 0.49 -1.08 -18.04
CA THR A 15 -0.87 -1.05 -17.49
C THR A 15 -1.32 0.37 -17.15
N ASN A 16 -0.43 1.18 -16.55
CA ASN A 16 -0.73 2.59 -16.23
C ASN A 16 -0.92 3.45 -17.49
N TYR A 17 -0.19 3.15 -18.57
CA TYR A 17 -0.31 3.86 -19.83
C TYR A 17 -1.63 3.53 -20.55
N MET A 18 -2.01 2.24 -20.60
CA MET A 18 -3.27 1.79 -21.18
C MET A 18 -4.51 2.35 -20.46
N GLU A 19 -4.47 2.45 -19.13
CA GLU A 19 -5.57 3.07 -18.38
C GLU A 19 -5.70 4.57 -18.67
N ASP A 20 -4.60 5.29 -18.86
CA ASP A 20 -4.61 6.71 -19.15
C ASP A 20 -5.16 6.99 -20.55
N GLU A 21 -4.81 6.16 -21.56
CA GLU A 21 -5.41 6.23 -22.89
C GLU A 21 -6.92 5.95 -22.88
N SER A 22 -7.38 5.02 -22.06
CA SER A 22 -8.82 4.67 -21.96
C SER A 22 -9.67 5.75 -21.29
N THR A 23 -9.08 6.59 -20.44
CA THR A 23 -9.75 7.67 -19.71
C THR A 23 -9.48 9.07 -20.25
N GLY A 24 -8.50 9.22 -21.14
CA GLY A 24 -8.09 10.51 -21.73
C GLY A 24 -9.00 11.00 -22.87
N PRO A 25 -8.91 12.29 -23.24
CA PRO A 25 -9.71 12.87 -24.32
C PRO A 25 -9.44 12.24 -25.70
N SER A 26 -8.37 11.49 -25.87
CA SER A 26 -8.05 10.75 -27.10
C SER A 26 -8.97 9.53 -27.35
N ALA A 27 -9.61 8.99 -26.31
CA ALA A 27 -10.56 7.88 -26.45
C ALA A 27 -11.84 8.22 -27.25
N LYS A 28 -12.12 9.52 -27.48
CA LYS A 28 -13.30 9.99 -28.23
C LYS A 28 -13.10 10.06 -29.75
N GLN A 29 -11.90 9.85 -30.27
CA GLN A 29 -11.63 9.99 -31.72
C GLN A 29 -11.59 8.67 -32.50
N LYS A 30 -11.63 7.49 -31.85
CA LYS A 30 -11.57 6.20 -32.55
C LYS A 30 -12.94 5.58 -32.93
N ASN A 31 -14.09 6.23 -32.64
CA ASN A 31 -15.41 5.69 -32.92
C ASN A 31 -16.26 6.47 -33.95
N ALA A 32 -15.63 7.19 -34.90
CA ALA A 32 -16.39 7.82 -36.00
C ALA A 32 -15.60 7.69 -37.30
N GLY A 33 -15.85 6.63 -38.04
CA GLY A 33 -15.32 6.50 -39.40
C GLY A 33 -15.35 5.07 -39.96
N GLU A 34 -16.55 4.44 -40.01
CA GLU A 34 -16.82 3.46 -41.06
C GLU A 34 -17.14 4.26 -42.34
N ALA A 35 -16.31 4.11 -43.38
CA ALA A 35 -16.67 3.83 -44.76
C ALA A 35 -15.53 4.17 -45.72
N ASP A 36 -15.18 3.18 -46.40
CA ASP A 36 -14.91 3.08 -47.88
C ASP A 36 -13.46 2.82 -48.30
N LYS A 37 -13.41 1.84 -49.16
CA LYS A 37 -12.31 1.14 -49.81
C LYS A 37 -11.36 2.06 -50.57
N GLU A 38 -10.05 1.75 -50.59
CA GLU A 38 -9.36 1.40 -51.86
C GLU A 38 -7.98 0.78 -51.57
N GLU A 39 -7.62 -0.21 -52.36
CA GLU A 39 -6.37 -0.97 -52.34
C GLU A 39 -5.15 -0.06 -52.63
N GLY A 40 -4.14 -0.17 -51.80
CA GLY A 40 -2.82 0.46 -51.98
C GLY A 40 -1.79 -0.25 -51.13
N SER A 41 -1.07 -1.21 -51.72
CA SER A 41 0.13 -1.86 -51.21
C SER A 41 1.14 -0.84 -50.69
N GLY A 42 1.41 -0.86 -49.40
CA GLY A 42 2.45 -0.09 -48.73
C GLY A 42 2.65 -0.67 -47.34
N ASP A 43 3.70 -1.44 -47.24
CA ASP A 43 4.24 -2.06 -46.02
C ASP A 43 4.86 -0.93 -45.18
N ASP A 44 4.02 -0.28 -44.36
CA ASP A 44 4.38 0.69 -43.33
C ASP A 44 3.30 0.66 -42.24
N ASP A 45 3.05 -0.55 -41.69
CA ASP A 45 2.47 -0.72 -40.36
C ASP A 45 3.59 -0.44 -39.32
N ASP A 46 4.12 0.76 -39.33
CA ASP A 46 4.81 1.33 -38.20
C ASP A 46 3.72 1.67 -37.18
N ASP A 47 3.18 0.61 -36.57
CA ASP A 47 2.28 0.67 -35.43
C ASP A 47 3.00 1.54 -34.41
N PHE A 48 2.54 2.79 -34.24
CA PHE A 48 3.11 3.82 -33.41
C PHE A 48 3.05 3.36 -31.95
N ASN A 49 3.89 2.37 -31.65
CA ASN A 49 4.06 1.83 -30.32
C ASN A 49 5.08 2.73 -29.62
N PRO A 50 4.64 3.60 -28.69
CA PRO A 50 5.54 4.54 -28.03
C PRO A 50 6.63 3.76 -27.30
N THR A 51 7.87 4.23 -27.41
CA THR A 51 8.96 3.59 -26.69
C THR A 51 8.72 3.66 -25.17
N LEU A 52 9.15 2.64 -24.43
CA LEU A 52 9.02 2.59 -22.96
C LEU A 52 9.49 3.89 -22.27
N ALA A 53 10.53 4.52 -22.80
CA ALA A 53 11.05 5.80 -22.28
C ALA A 53 10.07 6.99 -22.54
N ALA A 54 9.34 6.96 -23.65
CA ALA A 54 8.33 7.97 -23.95
C ALA A 54 7.13 7.81 -23.00
N MET A 55 6.63 6.58 -22.80
CA MET A 55 5.57 6.26 -21.85
C MET A 55 5.96 6.68 -20.42
N GLU A 56 7.19 6.35 -19.97
CA GLU A 56 7.69 6.74 -18.65
C GLU A 56 7.70 8.27 -18.47
N THR A 57 8.09 9.02 -19.51
CA THR A 57 8.14 10.49 -19.45
C THR A 57 6.75 11.08 -19.32
N GLU A 58 5.76 10.50 -19.98
CA GLU A 58 4.36 10.95 -19.94
C GLU A 58 3.68 10.64 -18.60
N ILE A 59 3.89 9.44 -18.06
CA ILE A 59 3.28 9.00 -16.79
C ILE A 59 3.96 9.65 -15.58
N LYS A 60 5.26 9.96 -15.65
CA LYS A 60 6.07 10.50 -14.55
C LYS A 60 5.41 11.64 -13.77
N PRO A 61 4.82 12.69 -14.38
CA PRO A 61 4.19 13.78 -13.63
C PRO A 61 2.95 13.31 -12.84
N LYS A 62 2.17 12.37 -13.38
CA LYS A 62 0.99 11.79 -12.73
C LYS A 62 1.41 10.99 -11.50
N VAL A 63 2.40 10.10 -11.67
CA VAL A 63 2.95 9.29 -10.58
C VAL A 63 3.54 10.16 -9.47
N LEU A 64 4.33 11.18 -9.81
CA LEU A 64 4.89 12.10 -8.82
C LEU A 64 3.81 12.83 -8.02
N LYS A 65 2.72 13.24 -8.66
CA LYS A 65 1.59 13.88 -8.00
C LYS A 65 0.91 12.91 -7.01
N THR A 66 0.64 11.67 -7.42
CA THR A 66 0.05 10.65 -6.54
C THR A 66 0.97 10.31 -5.37
N VAL A 67 2.29 10.17 -5.61
CA VAL A 67 3.27 9.94 -4.54
C VAL A 67 3.33 11.10 -3.54
N GLN A 68 3.20 12.34 -4.00
CA GLN A 68 3.12 13.51 -3.10
C GLN A 68 1.85 13.48 -2.24
N LEU A 69 0.70 13.11 -2.81
CA LEU A 69 -0.54 12.91 -2.07
C LEU A 69 -0.38 11.81 -1.03
N LEU A 70 0.11 10.63 -1.44
CA LEU A 70 0.40 9.51 -0.54
C LEU A 70 1.32 9.91 0.62
N THR A 71 2.38 10.65 0.35
CA THR A 71 3.29 11.13 1.39
C THR A 71 2.58 12.00 2.42
N ARG A 72 1.68 12.88 1.95
CA ARG A 72 0.90 13.76 2.84
C ARG A 72 -0.09 12.96 3.69
N GLU A 73 -0.83 12.02 3.07
CA GLU A 73 -1.80 11.17 3.76
C GLU A 73 -1.11 10.21 4.74
N TYR A 74 0.02 9.63 4.36
CA TYR A 74 0.84 8.79 5.23
C TYR A 74 1.34 9.53 6.48
N ASN A 75 1.77 10.78 6.35
CA ASN A 75 2.16 11.60 7.50
C ASN A 75 0.99 11.86 8.46
N LYS A 76 -0.24 11.98 7.95
CA LYS A 76 -1.45 12.07 8.78
C LYS A 76 -1.73 10.73 9.47
N LEU A 77 -1.66 9.62 8.70
CA LEU A 77 -1.86 8.26 9.22
C LEU A 77 -0.94 7.97 10.41
N ILE A 78 0.36 8.28 10.29
CA ILE A 78 1.33 8.10 11.39
C ILE A 78 0.92 8.88 12.64
N LYS A 79 0.39 10.11 12.50
CA LYS A 79 -0.08 10.88 13.65
C LYS A 79 -1.25 10.19 14.35
N TYR A 80 -2.23 9.71 13.59
CA TYR A 80 -3.37 8.96 14.14
C TYR A 80 -2.92 7.65 14.81
N GLN A 81 -1.98 6.93 14.21
CA GLN A 81 -1.43 5.69 14.78
C GLN A 81 -0.71 5.96 16.11
N LYS A 82 0.10 7.02 16.19
CA LYS A 82 0.77 7.43 17.43
C LYS A 82 -0.25 7.80 18.52
N GLU A 83 -1.27 8.59 18.18
CA GLU A 83 -2.32 8.95 19.13
C GLU A 83 -3.12 7.72 19.59
N LYS A 84 -3.42 6.77 18.67
CA LYS A 84 -4.11 5.52 19.02
C LYS A 84 -3.26 4.69 19.97
N LEU A 85 -1.96 4.55 19.69
CA LEU A 85 -1.01 3.87 20.57
C LEU A 85 -0.93 4.53 21.95
N ASP A 86 -0.81 5.85 21.99
CA ASP A 86 -0.76 6.62 23.26
C ASP A 86 -2.06 6.46 24.07
N CYS A 87 -3.21 6.39 23.41
CA CYS A 87 -4.48 6.11 24.08
C CYS A 87 -4.49 4.72 24.70
N VAL A 88 -4.02 3.70 23.98
CA VAL A 88 -3.95 2.32 24.48
C VAL A 88 -2.98 2.22 25.66
N LEU A 89 -1.78 2.80 25.53
CA LEU A 89 -0.77 2.79 26.60
C LEU A 89 -1.22 3.51 27.88
N ASN A 90 -2.06 4.55 27.73
CA ASN A 90 -2.61 5.29 28.88
C ASN A 90 -3.99 4.81 29.32
N SER A 91 -4.47 3.67 28.81
CA SER A 91 -5.83 3.14 29.07
C SER A 91 -6.95 4.15 28.79
N LYS A 92 -6.76 5.02 27.78
CA LYS A 92 -7.75 6.02 27.36
C LYS A 92 -8.50 5.48 26.13
N ILE A 93 -9.75 5.89 26.02
CA ILE A 93 -10.58 5.53 24.86
C ILE A 93 -10.21 6.43 23.69
N PHE A 94 -9.91 5.82 22.54
CA PHE A 94 -9.71 6.56 21.29
C PHE A 94 -11.08 7.10 20.81
N SER A 95 -11.14 8.40 20.48
CA SER A 95 -12.42 9.02 20.11
C SER A 95 -12.95 8.44 18.79
N SER A 96 -14.27 8.11 18.76
CA SER A 96 -14.95 7.59 17.57
C SER A 96 -14.84 8.52 16.34
N ALA A 97 -14.80 9.85 16.57
CA ALA A 97 -14.57 10.80 15.49
C ALA A 97 -13.16 10.65 14.86
N LYS A 98 -12.15 10.41 15.69
CA LYS A 98 -10.78 10.15 15.22
C LYS A 98 -10.66 8.79 14.54
N GLU A 99 -11.40 7.79 15.00
CA GLU A 99 -11.43 6.47 14.39
C GLU A 99 -11.97 6.52 12.95
N ARG A 100 -13.08 7.22 12.73
CA ARG A 100 -13.61 7.47 11.38
C ARG A 100 -12.62 8.24 10.50
N GLY A 101 -11.91 9.22 11.08
CA GLY A 101 -10.86 9.96 10.37
C GLY A 101 -9.69 9.05 9.96
N TYR A 102 -9.29 8.15 10.83
CA TYR A 102 -8.28 7.14 10.56
C TYR A 102 -8.69 6.19 9.43
N GLU A 103 -9.91 5.61 9.52
CA GLU A 103 -10.45 4.71 8.49
C GLU A 103 -10.55 5.39 7.12
N LYS A 104 -10.99 6.65 7.09
CA LYS A 104 -11.04 7.42 5.85
C LYS A 104 -9.66 7.56 5.21
N ILE A 105 -8.65 7.96 5.98
CA ILE A 105 -7.28 8.12 5.47
C ILE A 105 -6.72 6.78 4.98
N VAL A 106 -7.00 5.67 5.66
CA VAL A 106 -6.59 4.33 5.22
C VAL A 106 -7.21 4.00 3.87
N ASN A 107 -8.50 4.29 3.67
CA ASN A 107 -9.18 4.04 2.41
C ASN A 107 -8.64 4.94 1.28
N ASP A 108 -8.44 6.22 1.55
CA ASP A 108 -7.86 7.17 0.59
C ASP A 108 -6.46 6.69 0.11
N ILE A 109 -5.60 6.27 1.05
CA ILE A 109 -4.28 5.69 0.74
C ILE A 109 -4.40 4.40 -0.08
N LEU A 110 -5.35 3.52 0.24
CA LEU A 110 -5.55 2.28 -0.50
C LEU A 110 -6.00 2.54 -1.95
N GLU A 111 -6.87 3.52 -2.17
CA GLU A 111 -7.30 3.93 -3.51
C GLU A 111 -6.12 4.51 -4.31
N ASP A 112 -5.33 5.39 -3.71
CA ASP A 112 -4.16 5.99 -4.34
C ASP A 112 -3.10 4.93 -4.71
N ILE A 113 -2.83 3.96 -3.82
CA ILE A 113 -1.88 2.86 -4.10
C ILE A 113 -2.40 1.96 -5.22
N LYS A 114 -3.69 1.65 -5.24
CA LYS A 114 -4.31 0.87 -6.32
C LYS A 114 -4.21 1.58 -7.66
N SER A 115 -4.38 2.90 -7.67
CA SER A 115 -4.28 3.71 -8.90
C SER A 115 -2.87 3.75 -9.48
N LEU A 116 -1.83 3.46 -8.68
CA LEU A 116 -0.44 3.44 -9.14
C LEU A 116 -0.05 2.14 -9.84
N GLN A 117 -0.83 1.07 -9.68
CA GLN A 117 -0.53 -0.25 -10.27
C GLN A 117 0.95 -0.64 -10.12
N LEU A 118 1.32 -0.99 -8.89
CA LEU A 118 2.70 -1.33 -8.55
C LEU A 118 3.20 -2.54 -9.35
N SER A 119 4.47 -2.52 -9.71
CA SER A 119 5.10 -3.66 -10.40
C SER A 119 5.07 -4.92 -9.54
N PRO A 120 4.92 -6.13 -10.14
CA PRO A 120 4.88 -7.38 -9.40
C PRO A 120 6.10 -7.60 -8.50
N SER A 121 7.27 -7.17 -8.94
CA SER A 121 8.52 -7.28 -8.16
C SER A 121 8.48 -6.47 -6.86
N VAL A 122 7.94 -5.25 -6.91
CA VAL A 122 7.76 -4.40 -5.72
C VAL A 122 6.71 -4.99 -4.78
N LEU A 123 5.61 -5.52 -5.32
CA LEU A 123 4.60 -6.19 -4.51
C LEU A 123 5.18 -7.40 -3.77
N GLU A 124 5.98 -8.22 -4.45
CA GLU A 124 6.64 -9.37 -3.84
C GLU A 124 7.63 -8.93 -2.74
N GLU A 125 8.42 -7.88 -2.98
CA GLU A 125 9.32 -7.32 -1.97
C GLU A 125 8.57 -6.82 -0.74
N LEU A 126 7.44 -6.11 -0.92
CA LEU A 126 6.60 -5.63 0.17
C LEU A 126 6.00 -6.79 0.99
N VAL A 127 5.52 -7.84 0.30
CA VAL A 127 5.02 -9.06 0.95
C VAL A 127 6.11 -9.74 1.76
N GLN A 128 7.32 -9.86 1.21
CA GLN A 128 8.46 -10.44 1.93
C GLN A 128 8.84 -9.62 3.17
N LYS A 129 8.88 -8.30 3.06
CA LYS A 129 9.11 -7.42 4.22
C LYS A 129 8.04 -7.63 5.30
N HIS A 130 6.78 -7.72 4.90
CA HIS A 130 5.68 -8.00 5.84
C HIS A 130 5.87 -9.35 6.54
N TYR A 131 6.21 -10.41 5.81
CA TYR A 131 6.47 -11.73 6.41
C TYR A 131 7.65 -11.71 7.38
N VAL A 132 8.73 -10.99 7.07
CA VAL A 132 9.89 -10.86 7.96
C VAL A 132 9.50 -10.21 9.28
N GLU A 133 8.75 -9.10 9.24
CA GLU A 133 8.30 -8.42 10.47
C GLU A 133 7.31 -9.30 11.26
N ASN A 134 6.38 -9.95 10.61
CA ASN A 134 5.44 -10.88 11.27
C ASN A 134 6.18 -12.04 11.96
N LYS A 135 7.19 -12.61 11.29
CA LYS A 135 8.02 -13.68 11.89
C LYS A 135 8.78 -13.21 13.13
N LYS A 136 9.24 -11.95 13.17
CA LYS A 136 9.86 -11.37 14.37
C LYS A 136 8.85 -11.28 15.52
N ILE A 137 7.64 -10.82 15.25
CA ILE A 137 6.57 -10.72 16.27
C ILE A 137 6.26 -12.11 16.83
N ILE A 138 6.00 -13.10 15.98
CA ILE A 138 5.72 -14.50 16.40
C ILE A 138 6.87 -15.06 17.24
N SER A 139 8.12 -14.75 16.90
CA SER A 139 9.28 -15.19 17.68
C SER A 139 9.30 -14.56 19.08
N LEU A 140 8.99 -13.27 19.19
CA LEU A 140 8.91 -12.57 20.47
C LEU A 140 7.76 -13.08 21.34
N GLU A 141 6.59 -13.31 20.75
CA GLU A 141 5.43 -13.91 21.43
C GLU A 141 5.73 -15.32 21.92
N GLY A 142 6.42 -16.13 21.11
CA GLY A 142 6.87 -17.47 21.51
C GLY A 142 7.86 -17.43 22.67
N ASN A 143 8.74 -16.46 22.73
CA ASN A 143 9.66 -16.27 23.85
C ASN A 143 8.92 -15.81 25.10
N LEU A 144 7.96 -14.91 24.98
CA LEU A 144 7.12 -14.46 26.08
C LEU A 144 6.29 -15.61 26.68
N LEU A 145 5.71 -16.42 25.81
CA LEU A 145 4.98 -17.64 26.27
C LEU A 145 5.88 -18.60 27.02
N ARG A 146 7.12 -18.86 26.54
CA ARG A 146 8.08 -19.72 27.24
C ARG A 146 8.42 -19.14 28.61
N LEU A 147 8.68 -17.84 28.69
CA LEU A 147 8.95 -17.16 29.96
C LEU A 147 7.78 -17.35 30.96
N ALA A 148 6.54 -17.18 30.49
CA ALA A 148 5.37 -17.40 31.32
C ALA A 148 5.28 -18.87 31.84
N MET A 149 5.57 -19.85 30.98
CA MET A 149 5.58 -21.26 31.35
C MET A 149 6.69 -21.58 32.35
N ASP A 150 7.87 -20.98 32.24
CA ASP A 150 8.98 -21.11 33.17
C ASP A 150 8.59 -20.58 34.58
N HIS A 151 7.73 -19.57 34.62
CA HIS A 151 7.12 -19.05 35.86
C HIS A 151 5.86 -19.78 36.29
N LYS A 152 5.62 -21.01 35.78
CA LYS A 152 4.50 -21.91 36.14
C LYS A 152 3.12 -21.39 35.74
N ILE A 153 3.02 -20.47 34.81
CA ILE A 153 1.74 -20.02 34.24
C ILE A 153 1.32 -21.01 33.14
N PRO A 154 0.15 -21.63 33.22
CA PRO A 154 -0.32 -22.57 32.21
C PRO A 154 -0.51 -21.84 30.86
N ARG A 155 -0.10 -22.49 29.78
CA ARG A 155 -0.23 -21.92 28.42
C ARG A 155 -1.63 -21.39 28.11
N ASN A 156 -2.67 -22.14 28.50
CA ASN A 156 -4.06 -21.79 28.20
C ASN A 156 -4.50 -20.52 28.96
N GLU A 157 -4.02 -20.31 30.14
CA GLU A 157 -4.30 -19.12 30.95
C GLU A 157 -3.57 -17.92 30.36
N PHE A 158 -2.27 -18.07 30.05
CA PHE A 158 -1.52 -17.04 29.40
C PHE A 158 -2.20 -16.55 28.10
N ILE A 159 -2.59 -17.46 27.22
CA ILE A 159 -3.24 -17.12 25.94
C ILE A 159 -4.56 -16.37 26.18
N LYS A 160 -5.38 -16.77 27.15
CA LYS A 160 -6.64 -16.09 27.47
C LYS A 160 -6.43 -14.62 27.87
N PHE A 161 -5.37 -14.32 28.62
CA PHE A 161 -5.07 -12.96 29.04
C PHE A 161 -4.32 -12.15 27.99
N TYR A 162 -3.50 -12.83 27.18
CA TYR A 162 -2.66 -12.18 26.18
C TYR A 162 -3.44 -11.72 24.96
N ILE A 163 -4.31 -12.56 24.40
CA ILE A 163 -5.08 -12.22 23.20
C ILE A 163 -5.98 -11.03 23.46
N GLY A 164 -5.78 -9.99 22.67
CA GLY A 164 -6.50 -8.70 22.77
C GLY A 164 -5.91 -7.73 23.80
N ASN A 165 -4.86 -8.14 24.54
CA ASN A 165 -4.16 -7.32 25.50
C ASN A 165 -2.66 -7.19 25.23
N GLU A 166 -2.22 -7.46 24.00
CA GLU A 166 -0.80 -7.54 23.61
C GLU A 166 -0.05 -6.25 23.91
N ILE A 167 -0.74 -5.11 23.82
CA ILE A 167 -0.17 -3.77 24.06
C ILE A 167 -0.66 -3.16 25.37
N ASN A 168 -1.43 -3.91 26.18
CA ASN A 168 -2.00 -3.39 27.42
C ASN A 168 -0.91 -3.23 28.49
N PRO A 169 -0.66 -2.02 29.02
CA PRO A 169 0.37 -1.80 30.04
C PRO A 169 0.05 -2.50 31.37
N ASN A 170 -1.20 -2.89 31.58
CA ASN A 170 -1.62 -3.61 32.76
C ASN A 170 -1.49 -5.14 32.63
N LEU A 171 -1.01 -5.66 31.49
CA LEU A 171 -0.83 -7.09 31.28
C LEU A 171 0.01 -7.73 32.42
N LYS A 172 1.06 -7.03 32.86
CA LYS A 172 1.91 -7.47 33.98
C LYS A 172 1.11 -7.72 35.28
N LYS A 173 0.08 -6.90 35.57
CA LYS A 173 -0.75 -7.05 36.79
C LYS A 173 -1.69 -8.27 36.73
N PHE A 174 -1.92 -8.83 35.57
CA PHE A 174 -2.71 -10.06 35.42
C PHE A 174 -1.84 -11.31 35.51
N LEU A 175 -0.52 -11.17 35.44
CA LEU A 175 0.46 -12.24 35.50
C LEU A 175 1.09 -12.39 36.91
N ASP A 176 0.99 -11.36 37.77
CA ASP A 176 1.39 -11.37 39.19
C ASP A 176 0.27 -12.01 40.04
#